data_ced3a13425a774038dbdcb9a12ed52c6
#
_entry.id   ced3a13425a774038dbdcb9a12ed52c6
#
_cell.length_a   1.000
_cell.length_b   1.000
_cell.length_c   1.000
_cell.angle_alpha   90.00
_cell.angle_beta   90.00
_cell.angle_gamma   90.00
#
_symmetry.space_group_name_H-M   'P 1'
#
loop_
_entity.id
_entity.type
_entity.pdbx_description
1 polymer ?
#
loop_
_entity_poly.entity_id
_entity_poly.type
_entity_poly.pdbx_seq_one_letter_code
_entity_poly.pdbx_strand_id
1 'polypeptide(L)'
;MSSLFLEAESFRTHGGWVVDPSAMHKMGSAYLMAHGAGVPVADAETSIEITEPGDYTVRARTRDWTAVWKRGTPAGRFTLKIDGVELPQVLGTNGEKWAWQTAGKLFLSAGVHTLALHDLTGFNGRCYAIYFSTDPYDVQPDDGSMQEPFSRKKCGIRIADDPMEYDLIVAGGGIAGTVTALAAARLGLKSILLQDKAVPGGCNSSEIRVPLGGCTHIGKYPNIGNTVREIAPVWLMPGAKAPECYEDTRKINAFRADCAGKAELRLNERVVSIETDPAEPSRITAVITRHTVTGKETRYRGRLFSDCTGDGFVALAAGAKYMYGTEGRNVFGESLAPEESSNEVMGLSVLWTSMEEDHPVPFPDIDWGIEFNEQNCYYLTSGDWETETGQYRDQAEEAEYIRDDFCELVVSEKPFFAQSRMGKPPDRLDLQVRRQARKPPHSRRLCHDAERY
;
A
#
# COMPACT_ATOMS: atom_id res chain seq x y z
N MET A 1 31.21 18.90 4.82
CA MET A 1 30.32 17.96 5.50
C MET A 1 29.54 17.22 4.45
N SER A 2 29.66 15.92 4.42
CA SER A 2 29.02 15.08 3.40
C SER A 2 27.76 14.42 3.96
N SER A 3 26.73 14.29 3.11
CA SER A 3 25.51 13.58 3.47
C SER A 3 24.97 12.81 2.27
N LEU A 4 24.35 11.64 2.55
CA LEU A 4 23.66 10.81 1.55
C LEU A 4 22.27 10.48 2.08
N PHE A 5 21.27 10.64 1.23
CA PHE A 5 19.88 10.29 1.51
C PHE A 5 19.39 9.25 0.49
N LEU A 6 18.73 8.20 0.99
CA LEU A 6 18.13 7.16 0.16
C LEU A 6 16.70 6.91 0.61
N GLU A 7 15.79 6.85 -0.32
CA GLU A 7 14.45 6.30 -0.11
C GLU A 7 14.52 4.77 -0.20
N ALA A 8 13.90 4.08 0.75
CA ALA A 8 14.06 2.64 0.87
C ALA A 8 13.47 1.86 -0.31
N GLU A 9 12.36 2.35 -0.90
CA GLU A 9 11.75 1.73 -2.07
C GLU A 9 12.65 1.75 -3.30
N SER A 10 13.66 2.63 -3.34
CA SER A 10 14.63 2.71 -4.43
C SER A 10 15.73 1.63 -4.37
N PHE A 11 15.72 0.77 -3.37
CA PHE A 11 16.72 -0.29 -3.24
C PHE A 11 16.73 -1.19 -4.47
N ARG A 12 17.93 -1.62 -4.87
CA ARG A 12 18.16 -2.43 -6.07
C ARG A 12 17.45 -3.78 -6.01
N THR A 13 17.46 -4.40 -4.84
CA THR A 13 16.75 -5.65 -4.57
C THR A 13 15.97 -5.49 -3.27
N HIS A 14 14.70 -5.88 -3.27
CA HIS A 14 13.86 -5.78 -2.09
C HIS A 14 13.90 -7.06 -1.23
N GLY A 15 14.57 -8.13 -1.70
CA GLY A 15 14.59 -9.39 -0.96
C GLY A 15 13.20 -9.93 -0.67
N GLY A 16 12.86 -10.01 0.61
CA GLY A 16 11.51 -10.34 1.06
C GLY A 16 10.68 -9.15 1.53
N TRP A 17 11.23 -7.93 1.47
CA TRP A 17 10.52 -6.70 1.77
C TRP A 17 9.59 -6.30 0.62
N VAL A 18 8.47 -5.70 0.95
CA VAL A 18 7.46 -5.26 -0.01
C VAL A 18 7.37 -3.74 -0.03
N VAL A 19 7.10 -3.17 -1.21
CA VAL A 19 6.86 -1.73 -1.35
C VAL A 19 5.44 -1.43 -0.91
N ASP A 20 5.28 -0.52 0.04
CA ASP A 20 3.99 -0.06 0.53
C ASP A 20 3.77 1.43 0.17
N PRO A 21 2.86 1.75 -0.76
CA PRO A 21 2.56 3.11 -1.15
C PRO A 21 1.44 3.77 -0.32
N SER A 22 0.85 3.08 0.66
CA SER A 22 -0.35 3.56 1.37
C SER A 22 -0.17 4.90 2.08
N ALA A 23 1.01 5.19 2.61
CA ALA A 23 1.31 6.43 3.31
C ALA A 23 2.03 7.52 2.46
N MET A 24 2.05 7.38 1.13
CA MET A 24 2.73 8.34 0.24
C MET A 24 2.19 9.77 0.37
N HIS A 25 0.90 9.93 0.66
CA HIS A 25 0.28 11.24 0.88
C HIS A 25 0.83 11.97 2.11
N LYS A 26 1.40 11.25 3.09
CA LYS A 26 2.03 11.81 4.30
C LYS A 26 3.54 11.96 4.18
N MET A 27 4.19 11.06 3.47
CA MET A 27 5.64 10.97 3.44
C MET A 27 6.27 11.40 2.12
N GLY A 28 5.48 11.50 1.06
CA GLY A 28 5.94 11.86 -0.28
C GLY A 28 6.42 10.67 -1.11
N SER A 29 6.83 9.55 -0.50
CA SER A 29 7.18 8.32 -1.20
C SER A 29 6.70 7.07 -0.47
N ALA A 30 6.81 5.92 -1.12
CA ALA A 30 6.52 4.62 -0.53
C ALA A 30 7.58 4.23 0.54
N TYR A 31 7.35 3.16 1.26
CA TYR A 31 8.33 2.59 2.17
C TYR A 31 8.46 1.08 1.95
N LEU A 32 9.53 0.47 2.46
CA LEU A 32 9.69 -0.97 2.50
C LEU A 32 9.14 -1.54 3.80
N MET A 33 8.41 -2.65 3.71
CA MET A 33 7.84 -3.37 4.84
C MET A 33 8.23 -4.85 4.82
N ALA A 34 8.74 -5.34 5.97
CA ALA A 34 9.11 -6.74 6.16
C ALA A 34 7.90 -7.59 6.53
N HIS A 35 7.11 -8.01 5.53
CA HIS A 35 5.86 -8.75 5.73
C HIS A 35 6.09 -10.27 5.68
N GLY A 36 6.58 -10.84 6.77
CA GLY A 36 6.95 -12.26 6.87
C GLY A 36 6.02 -13.12 7.73
N ALA A 37 4.95 -12.53 8.32
CA ALA A 37 4.02 -13.20 9.20
C ALA A 37 4.69 -13.99 10.34
N GLY A 38 5.69 -13.36 10.98
CA GLY A 38 6.46 -13.96 12.08
C GLY A 38 7.70 -14.75 11.65
N VAL A 39 8.01 -14.77 10.37
CA VAL A 39 9.26 -15.33 9.85
C VAL A 39 10.10 -14.23 9.23
N PRO A 40 11.33 -13.98 9.70
CA PRO A 40 12.21 -12.98 9.11
C PRO A 40 12.32 -13.13 7.60
N VAL A 41 12.23 -12.03 6.88
CA VAL A 41 12.31 -12.01 5.42
C VAL A 41 13.76 -11.83 4.96
N ALA A 42 14.03 -12.16 3.69
CA ALA A 42 15.35 -11.95 3.09
C ALA A 42 15.69 -10.45 3.02
N ASP A 43 16.96 -10.12 3.19
CA ASP A 43 17.46 -8.75 3.19
C ASP A 43 17.09 -8.00 1.91
N ALA A 44 16.72 -6.73 2.06
CA ALA A 44 16.68 -5.80 0.95
C ALA A 44 18.04 -5.12 0.83
N GLU A 45 18.58 -5.06 -0.41
CA GLU A 45 19.96 -4.60 -0.64
C GLU A 45 20.06 -3.56 -1.74
N THR A 46 21.01 -2.64 -1.54
CA THR A 46 21.42 -1.66 -2.56
C THR A 46 22.88 -1.34 -2.42
N SER A 47 23.44 -0.67 -3.42
CA SER A 47 24.79 -0.11 -3.36
C SER A 47 24.70 1.39 -3.14
N ILE A 48 25.57 1.91 -2.29
CA ILE A 48 25.73 3.34 -2.02
C ILE A 48 27.15 3.77 -2.41
N GLU A 49 27.27 4.99 -2.91
CA GLU A 49 28.57 5.60 -3.23
C GLU A 49 28.92 6.66 -2.21
N ILE A 50 29.99 6.45 -1.50
CA ILE A 50 30.56 7.42 -0.54
C ILE A 50 31.65 8.21 -1.29
N THR A 51 31.41 9.49 -1.47
CA THR A 51 32.35 10.37 -2.19
C THR A 51 33.46 10.92 -1.30
N GLU A 52 33.18 11.15 -0.03
CA GLU A 52 34.12 11.67 0.95
C GLU A 52 34.27 10.69 2.13
N PRO A 53 35.48 10.21 2.43
CA PRO A 53 35.67 9.32 3.58
C PRO A 53 35.45 10.07 4.90
N GLY A 54 34.89 9.40 5.90
CA GLY A 54 34.65 10.04 7.20
C GLY A 54 33.83 9.17 8.17
N ASP A 55 33.63 9.71 9.36
CA ASP A 55 32.77 9.11 10.38
C ASP A 55 31.31 9.50 10.11
N TYR A 56 30.53 8.56 9.66
CA TYR A 56 29.10 8.77 9.35
C TYR A 56 28.21 8.33 10.50
N THR A 57 27.27 9.20 10.88
CA THR A 57 26.09 8.78 11.64
C THR A 57 25.04 8.31 10.65
N VAL A 58 24.55 7.08 10.84
CA VAL A 58 23.54 6.45 10.00
C VAL A 58 22.22 6.43 10.75
N ARG A 59 21.17 6.95 10.11
CA ARG A 59 19.81 7.00 10.64
C ARG A 59 18.83 6.39 9.66
N ALA A 60 17.79 5.73 10.17
CA ALA A 60 16.66 5.30 9.40
C ALA A 60 15.37 5.96 9.89
N ARG A 61 14.47 6.33 8.97
CA ARG A 61 13.15 6.80 9.33
C ARG A 61 12.21 5.61 9.39
N THR A 62 11.71 5.34 10.57
CA THR A 62 10.91 4.15 10.90
C THR A 62 9.94 4.45 12.04
N ARG A 63 9.10 3.47 12.40
CA ARG A 63 8.19 3.54 13.55
C ARG A 63 8.04 2.17 14.20
N ASP A 64 7.67 2.16 15.45
CA ASP A 64 7.11 0.98 16.11
C ASP A 64 5.59 0.97 15.92
N TRP A 65 5.10 0.15 15.01
CA TRP A 65 3.67 0.11 14.69
C TRP A 65 2.83 -0.51 15.81
N THR A 66 3.43 -1.25 16.74
CA THR A 66 2.76 -1.85 17.90
C THR A 66 2.73 -0.94 19.14
N ALA A 67 3.44 0.18 19.11
CA ALA A 67 3.54 1.10 20.25
C ALA A 67 2.19 1.73 20.64
N VAL A 68 1.22 1.82 19.73
CA VAL A 68 -0.13 2.34 20.00
C VAL A 68 -0.85 1.57 21.12
N TRP A 69 -0.61 0.28 21.24
CA TRP A 69 -1.25 -0.56 22.26
C TRP A 69 -0.50 -0.58 23.59
N LYS A 70 0.71 -0.02 23.64
CA LYS A 70 1.54 0.07 24.85
C LYS A 70 1.74 -1.29 25.53
N ARG A 71 1.89 -2.34 24.76
CA ARG A 71 2.05 -3.73 25.19
C ARG A 71 3.26 -4.38 24.53
N GLY A 72 3.94 -5.20 25.30
CA GLY A 72 4.94 -6.14 24.79
C GLY A 72 6.17 -5.51 24.14
N THR A 73 6.87 -6.34 23.40
CA THR A 73 8.08 -6.00 22.67
C THR A 73 7.75 -5.47 21.29
N PRO A 74 8.40 -4.39 20.78
CA PRO A 74 8.17 -3.91 19.42
C PRO A 74 8.21 -5.03 18.38
N ALA A 75 7.15 -5.14 17.56
CA ALA A 75 7.00 -6.26 16.65
C ALA A 75 7.92 -6.14 15.41
N GLY A 76 7.96 -4.96 14.80
CA GLY A 76 8.62 -4.73 13.51
C GLY A 76 10.10 -4.37 13.62
N ARG A 77 10.89 -5.17 14.30
CA ARG A 77 12.32 -4.91 14.54
C ARG A 77 13.18 -5.30 13.35
N PHE A 78 14.15 -4.46 13.03
CA PHE A 78 15.15 -4.72 12.00
C PHE A 78 16.47 -3.98 12.30
N THR A 79 17.54 -4.31 11.59
CA THR A 79 18.82 -3.62 11.65
C THR A 79 19.28 -3.20 10.25
N LEU A 80 20.35 -2.41 10.18
CA LEU A 80 21.05 -2.11 8.95
C LEU A 80 22.38 -2.87 8.91
N LYS A 81 22.76 -3.33 7.72
CA LYS A 81 24.10 -3.88 7.47
C LYS A 81 24.83 -3.02 6.44
N ILE A 82 26.10 -2.76 6.67
CA ILE A 82 26.99 -2.11 5.71
C ILE A 82 28.17 -3.04 5.45
N ASP A 83 28.39 -3.40 4.18
CA ASP A 83 29.40 -4.38 3.76
C ASP A 83 29.31 -5.71 4.53
N GLY A 84 28.07 -6.14 4.81
CA GLY A 84 27.77 -7.34 5.56
C GLY A 84 27.92 -7.22 7.09
N VAL A 85 28.38 -6.08 7.59
CA VAL A 85 28.53 -5.82 9.04
C VAL A 85 27.26 -5.15 9.56
N GLU A 86 26.64 -5.78 10.54
CA GLU A 86 25.41 -5.29 11.18
C GLU A 86 25.71 -4.11 12.11
N LEU A 87 24.90 -3.03 11.98
CA LEU A 87 24.99 -1.88 12.87
C LEU A 87 24.34 -2.18 14.22
N PRO A 88 24.85 -1.58 15.31
CA PRO A 88 24.56 -2.05 16.68
C PRO A 88 23.14 -1.76 17.17
N GLN A 89 22.39 -0.86 16.54
CA GLN A 89 21.08 -0.43 17.03
C GLN A 89 19.95 -1.14 16.31
N VAL A 90 19.02 -1.68 17.08
CA VAL A 90 17.77 -2.22 16.59
C VAL A 90 16.81 -1.08 16.30
N LEU A 91 16.24 -1.08 15.12
CA LEU A 91 15.33 -0.08 14.60
C LEU A 91 13.87 -0.58 14.64
N GLY A 92 12.91 0.36 14.46
CA GLY A 92 11.48 0.03 14.56
C GLY A 92 11.01 -0.14 16.00
N THR A 93 11.69 0.52 16.97
CA THR A 93 11.46 0.34 18.40
C THR A 93 11.10 1.61 19.15
N ASN A 94 11.01 2.76 18.47
CA ASN A 94 10.90 4.06 19.14
C ASN A 94 9.57 4.77 18.80
N GLY A 95 8.49 4.34 19.45
CA GLY A 95 7.20 5.00 19.42
C GLY A 95 6.37 4.80 18.13
N GLU A 96 5.12 5.17 18.22
CA GLU A 96 4.09 4.94 17.19
C GLU A 96 4.23 5.83 15.95
N LYS A 97 4.89 6.97 16.08
CA LYS A 97 5.05 7.94 15.00
C LYS A 97 6.29 7.65 14.17
N TRP A 98 6.22 7.97 12.90
CA TRP A 98 7.38 7.95 12.03
C TRP A 98 8.43 8.96 12.53
N ALA A 99 9.63 8.47 12.85
CA ALA A 99 10.74 9.25 13.38
C ALA A 99 12.09 8.74 12.90
N TRP A 100 13.10 9.60 12.93
CA TRP A 100 14.46 9.23 12.62
C TRP A 100 15.11 8.53 13.83
N GLN A 101 15.54 7.29 13.62
CA GLN A 101 16.25 6.48 14.62
C GLN A 101 17.70 6.28 14.18
N THR A 102 18.65 6.45 15.09
CA THR A 102 20.05 6.22 14.79
C THR A 102 20.32 4.71 14.77
N ALA A 103 20.84 4.21 13.65
CA ALA A 103 21.28 2.82 13.50
C ALA A 103 22.69 2.59 14.04
N GLY A 104 23.56 3.59 13.90
CA GLY A 104 24.94 3.50 14.38
C GLY A 104 25.82 4.63 13.85
N LYS A 105 27.11 4.54 14.22
CA LYS A 105 28.18 5.38 13.69
C LYS A 105 29.31 4.49 13.22
N LEU A 106 29.87 4.79 12.07
CA LEU A 106 31.00 4.04 11.53
C LEU A 106 31.82 4.91 10.56
N PHE A 107 33.09 4.58 10.43
CA PHE A 107 33.93 5.15 9.39
C PHE A 107 33.65 4.47 8.04
N LEU A 108 33.38 5.27 6.99
CA LEU A 108 33.26 4.81 5.62
C LEU A 108 34.37 5.41 4.77
N SER A 109 35.06 4.57 4.00
CA SER A 109 36.00 5.00 2.98
C SER A 109 35.28 5.59 1.77
N ALA A 110 35.97 6.35 0.94
CA ALA A 110 35.44 6.67 -0.37
C ALA A 110 35.34 5.41 -1.24
N GLY A 111 34.23 5.28 -1.98
CA GLY A 111 33.96 4.13 -2.84
C GLY A 111 32.55 3.60 -2.72
N VAL A 112 32.33 2.45 -3.29
CA VAL A 112 31.01 1.77 -3.29
C VAL A 112 30.94 0.82 -2.09
N HIS A 113 29.86 0.94 -1.34
CA HIS A 113 29.52 0.08 -0.20
C HIS A 113 28.19 -0.59 -0.41
N THR A 114 27.96 -1.75 0.18
CA THR A 114 26.66 -2.44 0.19
C THR A 114 25.89 -2.02 1.43
N LEU A 115 24.63 -1.63 1.24
CA LEU A 115 23.68 -1.34 2.31
C LEU A 115 22.54 -2.35 2.27
N ALA A 116 22.19 -2.93 3.42
CA ALA A 116 21.07 -3.86 3.55
C ALA A 116 20.14 -3.52 4.71
N LEU A 117 18.86 -3.77 4.53
CA LEU A 117 17.84 -3.87 5.57
C LEU A 117 17.75 -5.32 6.02
N HIS A 118 17.98 -5.60 7.28
CA HIS A 118 17.96 -6.94 7.85
C HIS A 118 16.80 -7.08 8.84
N ASP A 119 15.78 -7.85 8.44
CA ASP A 119 14.60 -8.11 9.25
C ASP A 119 14.90 -9.13 10.35
N LEU A 120 14.44 -8.84 11.57
CA LEU A 120 14.65 -9.70 12.74
C LEU A 120 13.42 -10.53 13.12
N THR A 121 12.22 -10.16 12.62
CA THR A 121 10.98 -10.70 13.18
C THR A 121 9.96 -11.18 12.16
N GLY A 122 9.94 -10.61 10.97
CA GLY A 122 8.88 -10.85 9.97
C GLY A 122 7.54 -10.18 10.31
N PHE A 123 7.51 -9.32 11.32
CA PHE A 123 6.30 -8.65 11.78
C PHE A 123 6.27 -7.17 11.37
N ASN A 124 6.24 -6.94 10.05
CA ASN A 124 5.99 -5.63 9.45
C ASN A 124 6.97 -4.52 9.89
N GLY A 125 8.26 -4.85 10.05
CA GLY A 125 9.30 -3.84 10.16
C GLY A 125 9.26 -2.88 8.97
N ARG A 126 9.34 -1.56 9.20
CA ARG A 126 9.12 -0.53 8.17
C ARG A 126 10.29 0.42 8.07
N CYS A 127 10.78 0.63 6.86
CA CYS A 127 11.82 1.61 6.57
C CYS A 127 11.39 2.53 5.43
N TYR A 128 11.28 3.84 5.74
CA TYR A 128 10.96 4.85 4.74
C TYR A 128 12.21 5.35 4.02
N ALA A 129 13.23 5.75 4.79
CA ALA A 129 14.45 6.31 4.22
C ALA A 129 15.63 6.09 5.15
N ILE A 130 16.84 6.16 4.58
CA ILE A 130 18.10 6.08 5.30
C ILE A 130 18.92 7.33 5.01
N TYR A 131 19.53 7.87 6.05
CA TYR A 131 20.32 9.08 5.99
C TYR A 131 21.68 8.89 6.63
N PHE A 132 22.72 9.21 5.87
CA PHE A 132 24.10 9.24 6.29
C PHE A 132 24.55 10.70 6.42
N SER A 133 25.23 11.06 7.50
CA SER A 133 25.80 12.39 7.66
C SER A 133 27.08 12.35 8.47
N THR A 134 28.10 13.09 8.00
CA THR A 134 29.33 13.37 8.76
C THR A 134 29.15 14.53 9.73
N ASP A 135 28.02 15.24 9.68
CA ASP A 135 27.68 16.31 10.61
C ASP A 135 26.90 15.73 11.80
N PRO A 136 27.46 15.75 13.01
CA PRO A 136 26.77 15.25 14.19
C PRO A 136 25.59 16.11 14.64
N TYR A 137 25.50 17.34 14.14
CA TYR A 137 24.43 18.31 14.44
C TYR A 137 23.38 18.42 13.33
N ASP A 138 23.51 17.63 12.27
CA ASP A 138 22.56 17.59 11.18
C ASP A 138 21.25 16.97 11.66
N VAL A 139 20.20 17.77 11.72
CA VAL A 139 18.86 17.40 12.19
C VAL A 139 17.96 17.19 11.01
N GLN A 140 17.36 16.03 10.95
CA GLN A 140 16.34 15.70 9.95
C GLN A 140 14.95 16.01 10.50
N PRO A 141 13.99 16.46 9.65
CA PRO A 141 12.65 16.76 10.12
C PRO A 141 11.90 15.48 10.49
N ASP A 142 11.28 15.48 11.66
CA ASP A 142 10.34 14.41 12.08
C ASP A 142 8.88 14.76 11.73
N ASP A 143 8.57 16.03 11.57
CA ASP A 143 7.26 16.49 11.11
C ASP A 143 6.99 16.02 9.67
N GLY A 144 5.86 15.33 9.47
CA GLY A 144 5.45 14.81 8.16
C GLY A 144 5.34 15.88 7.09
N SER A 145 4.88 17.10 7.43
CA SER A 145 4.77 18.23 6.47
C SER A 145 6.12 18.73 5.96
N MET A 146 7.17 18.56 6.74
CA MET A 146 8.54 18.95 6.36
C MET A 146 9.34 17.81 5.74
N GLN A 147 8.88 16.58 5.88
CA GLN A 147 9.61 15.40 5.41
C GLN A 147 9.66 15.35 3.88
N GLU A 148 8.54 15.53 3.21
CA GLU A 148 8.51 15.52 1.74
C GLU A 148 9.42 16.59 1.11
N PRO A 149 9.35 17.88 1.48
CA PRO A 149 10.28 18.89 0.98
C PRO A 149 11.76 18.57 1.24
N PHE A 150 12.05 17.98 2.41
CA PHE A 150 13.40 17.54 2.73
C PHE A 150 13.87 16.40 1.81
N SER A 151 13.06 15.36 1.63
CA SER A 151 13.37 14.23 0.76
C SER A 151 13.53 14.68 -0.70
N ARG A 152 12.61 15.49 -1.20
CA ARG A 152 12.68 16.05 -2.57
C ARG A 152 13.98 16.81 -2.81
N LYS A 153 14.39 17.65 -1.85
CA LYS A 153 15.64 18.40 -1.93
C LYS A 153 16.86 17.47 -1.92
N LYS A 154 16.86 16.45 -1.06
CA LYS A 154 17.99 15.52 -0.91
C LYS A 154 18.12 14.58 -2.10
N CYS A 155 17.01 14.07 -2.63
CA CYS A 155 16.99 13.21 -3.81
C CYS A 155 17.17 13.98 -5.12
N GLY A 156 17.08 15.30 -5.12
CA GLY A 156 17.15 16.11 -6.33
C GLY A 156 16.04 15.76 -7.33
N ILE A 157 14.84 15.44 -6.82
CA ILE A 157 13.70 15.02 -7.64
C ILE A 157 13.35 16.09 -8.67
N ARG A 158 13.28 15.67 -9.93
CA ARG A 158 12.85 16.50 -11.05
C ARG A 158 11.63 15.88 -11.69
N ILE A 159 10.63 16.72 -12.00
CA ILE A 159 9.43 16.30 -12.71
C ILE A 159 9.77 16.20 -14.20
N ALA A 160 9.66 15.00 -14.76
CA ALA A 160 9.77 14.80 -16.21
C ALA A 160 8.43 15.13 -16.87
N ASP A 161 8.44 15.66 -18.07
CA ASP A 161 7.24 15.84 -18.87
C ASP A 161 6.96 14.58 -19.70
N ASP A 162 5.76 14.03 -19.63
CA ASP A 162 5.30 13.10 -20.66
C ASP A 162 5.16 13.87 -21.98
N PRO A 163 5.69 13.36 -23.09
CA PRO A 163 5.67 14.08 -24.37
C PRO A 163 4.29 14.18 -25.01
N MET A 164 3.31 13.49 -24.46
CA MET A 164 1.96 13.39 -25.02
C MET A 164 0.99 14.31 -24.27
N GLU A 165 -0.01 14.78 -25.03
CA GLU A 165 -1.19 15.41 -24.47
C GLU A 165 -2.38 14.47 -24.66
N TYR A 166 -3.21 14.33 -23.63
CA TYR A 166 -4.32 13.39 -23.58
C TYR A 166 -5.66 14.13 -23.62
N ASP A 167 -6.64 13.52 -24.30
CA ASP A 167 -8.03 14.01 -24.23
C ASP A 167 -8.62 13.74 -22.84
N LEU A 168 -8.27 12.58 -22.26
CA LEU A 168 -8.72 12.17 -20.92
C LEU A 168 -7.59 11.53 -20.13
N ILE A 169 -7.37 12.04 -18.93
CA ILE A 169 -6.51 11.43 -17.91
C ILE A 169 -7.41 10.83 -16.83
N VAL A 170 -7.25 9.54 -16.58
CA VAL A 170 -7.98 8.81 -15.53
C VAL A 170 -7.02 8.49 -14.40
N ALA A 171 -7.26 9.04 -13.23
CA ALA A 171 -6.50 8.75 -12.00
C ALA A 171 -7.19 7.64 -11.21
N GLY A 172 -6.48 6.54 -10.98
CA GLY A 172 -7.00 5.35 -10.28
C GLY A 172 -7.52 4.27 -11.22
N GLY A 173 -6.87 3.11 -11.19
CA GLY A 173 -7.12 1.96 -12.07
C GLY A 173 -8.05 0.90 -11.48
N GLY A 174 -8.95 1.28 -10.57
CA GLY A 174 -10.07 0.42 -10.17
C GLY A 174 -10.98 0.08 -11.35
N ILE A 175 -12.03 -0.71 -11.13
CA ILE A 175 -12.98 -1.08 -12.21
C ILE A 175 -13.55 0.17 -12.89
N ALA A 176 -13.95 1.18 -12.13
CA ALA A 176 -14.50 2.43 -12.67
C ALA A 176 -13.51 3.13 -13.63
N GLY A 177 -12.25 3.32 -13.18
CA GLY A 177 -11.23 3.98 -13.99
C GLY A 177 -10.82 3.15 -15.20
N THR A 178 -10.69 1.83 -15.04
CA THR A 178 -10.39 0.92 -16.15
C THR A 178 -11.46 1.02 -17.25
N VAL A 179 -12.73 0.94 -16.87
CA VAL A 179 -13.85 1.05 -17.84
C VAL A 179 -13.91 2.44 -18.46
N THR A 180 -13.68 3.49 -17.68
CA THR A 180 -13.68 4.87 -18.18
C THR A 180 -12.62 5.08 -19.26
N ALA A 181 -11.38 4.66 -19.02
CA ALA A 181 -10.31 4.80 -19.99
C ALA A 181 -10.55 3.98 -21.28
N LEU A 182 -11.04 2.74 -21.14
CA LEU A 182 -11.40 1.89 -22.28
C LEU A 182 -12.56 2.48 -23.09
N ALA A 183 -13.62 2.95 -22.42
CA ALA A 183 -14.76 3.56 -23.10
C ALA A 183 -14.36 4.83 -23.87
N ALA A 184 -13.53 5.69 -23.26
CA ALA A 184 -13.01 6.88 -23.92
C ALA A 184 -12.22 6.53 -25.19
N ALA A 185 -11.32 5.53 -25.10
CA ALA A 185 -10.54 5.09 -26.25
C ALA A 185 -11.42 4.50 -27.39
N ARG A 186 -12.45 3.73 -27.06
CA ARG A 186 -13.43 3.19 -28.02
C ARG A 186 -14.25 4.30 -28.71
N LEU A 187 -14.46 5.42 -28.03
CA LEU A 187 -15.07 6.62 -28.61
C LEU A 187 -14.07 7.47 -29.41
N GLY A 188 -12.83 7.03 -29.52
CA GLY A 188 -11.82 7.70 -30.33
C GLY A 188 -10.96 8.72 -29.61
N LEU A 189 -11.16 8.89 -28.29
CA LEU A 189 -10.35 9.78 -27.45
C LEU A 189 -9.00 9.13 -27.11
N LYS A 190 -7.97 9.95 -27.02
CA LYS A 190 -6.68 9.54 -26.49
C LYS A 190 -6.72 9.60 -24.97
N SER A 191 -6.74 8.45 -24.32
CA SER A 191 -6.85 8.33 -22.87
C SER A 191 -5.62 7.68 -22.23
N ILE A 192 -5.37 8.03 -20.97
CA ILE A 192 -4.37 7.35 -20.14
C ILE A 192 -4.99 6.99 -18.79
N LEU A 193 -4.69 5.79 -18.31
CA LEU A 193 -5.04 5.32 -16.99
C LEU A 193 -3.78 5.25 -16.12
N LEU A 194 -3.78 6.01 -15.03
CA LEU A 194 -2.70 6.07 -14.03
C LEU A 194 -3.11 5.26 -12.82
N GLN A 195 -2.41 4.16 -12.55
CA GLN A 195 -2.70 3.24 -11.46
C GLN A 195 -1.51 3.14 -10.51
N ASP A 196 -1.73 3.37 -9.24
CA ASP A 196 -0.71 3.36 -8.18
C ASP A 196 -0.18 1.96 -7.81
N LYS A 197 -0.86 0.91 -8.26
CA LYS A 197 -0.48 -0.49 -8.08
C LYS A 197 0.13 -1.08 -9.35
N ALA A 198 0.73 -2.26 -9.24
CA ALA A 198 1.29 -2.93 -10.39
C ALA A 198 0.25 -3.75 -11.18
N VAL A 199 -0.99 -3.79 -10.71
CA VAL A 199 -2.11 -4.43 -11.41
C VAL A 199 -3.33 -3.49 -11.42
N PRO A 200 -4.14 -3.51 -12.49
CA PRO A 200 -5.39 -2.78 -12.55
C PRO A 200 -6.51 -3.59 -11.89
N GLY A 201 -7.57 -2.91 -11.48
CA GLY A 201 -8.78 -3.53 -10.94
C GLY A 201 -9.15 -3.01 -9.55
N GLY A 202 -8.21 -2.38 -8.83
CA GLY A 202 -8.45 -1.90 -7.47
C GLY A 202 -8.87 -3.05 -6.56
N CYS A 203 -10.01 -2.92 -5.90
CA CYS A 203 -10.57 -3.98 -5.05
C CYS A 203 -10.79 -5.29 -5.80
N ASN A 204 -11.17 -5.22 -7.09
CA ASN A 204 -11.29 -6.39 -7.95
C ASN A 204 -9.97 -6.66 -8.69
N SER A 205 -8.91 -6.88 -7.96
CA SER A 205 -7.59 -7.29 -8.46
C SER A 205 -7.10 -8.52 -7.71
N SER A 206 -6.03 -9.14 -8.19
CA SER A 206 -5.37 -10.23 -7.46
C SER A 206 -4.72 -9.77 -6.15
N GLU A 207 -4.56 -8.48 -5.94
CA GLU A 207 -4.00 -7.93 -4.71
C GLU A 207 -5.03 -7.91 -3.58
N ILE A 208 -6.28 -7.46 -3.85
CA ILE A 208 -7.32 -7.30 -2.81
C ILE A 208 -8.36 -8.41 -2.85
N ARG A 209 -8.66 -8.95 -4.06
CA ARG A 209 -9.48 -10.15 -4.28
C ARG A 209 -10.96 -10.02 -3.92
N VAL A 210 -11.53 -8.83 -4.03
CA VAL A 210 -12.98 -8.66 -3.90
C VAL A 210 -13.67 -9.05 -5.20
N PRO A 211 -14.53 -10.06 -5.20
CA PRO A 211 -15.27 -10.43 -6.40
C PRO A 211 -16.29 -9.37 -6.76
N LEU A 212 -16.54 -9.19 -8.06
CA LEU A 212 -17.65 -8.37 -8.52
C LEU A 212 -18.98 -9.09 -8.26
N GLY A 213 -19.90 -8.39 -7.62
CA GLY A 213 -21.26 -8.85 -7.38
C GLY A 213 -22.29 -7.96 -8.04
N GLY A 214 -23.59 -8.30 -7.86
CA GLY A 214 -24.72 -7.50 -8.27
C GLY A 214 -25.35 -7.89 -9.61
N CYS A 215 -26.42 -7.17 -9.97
CA CYS A 215 -27.25 -7.41 -11.13
C CYS A 215 -27.06 -6.30 -12.16
N THR A 216 -26.46 -6.61 -13.30
CA THR A 216 -26.07 -5.61 -14.32
C THR A 216 -26.93 -5.61 -15.58
N HIS A 217 -27.93 -6.49 -15.70
CA HIS A 217 -28.77 -6.62 -16.90
C HIS A 217 -30.24 -6.44 -16.65
N ILE A 218 -30.59 -5.84 -15.53
CA ILE A 218 -31.97 -5.56 -15.17
C ILE A 218 -32.22 -4.05 -15.19
N GLY A 219 -33.49 -3.68 -15.37
CA GLY A 219 -33.92 -2.29 -15.34
C GLY A 219 -33.77 -1.55 -16.68
N LYS A 220 -33.78 -0.23 -16.62
CA LYS A 220 -33.87 0.67 -17.75
C LYS A 220 -32.66 0.65 -18.69
N TYR A 221 -31.49 0.32 -18.15
CA TYR A 221 -30.21 0.36 -18.88
C TYR A 221 -29.47 -1.01 -18.82
N PRO A 222 -29.99 -2.04 -19.54
CA PRO A 222 -29.49 -3.40 -19.39
C PRO A 222 -28.05 -3.62 -19.90
N ASN A 223 -27.51 -2.67 -20.65
CA ASN A 223 -26.17 -2.75 -21.25
C ASN A 223 -25.07 -2.02 -20.46
N ILE A 224 -25.42 -1.36 -19.35
CA ILE A 224 -24.47 -0.52 -18.60
C ILE A 224 -23.27 -1.30 -18.06
N GLY A 225 -23.44 -2.59 -17.77
CA GLY A 225 -22.39 -3.48 -17.27
C GLY A 225 -21.61 -4.24 -18.35
N ASN A 226 -21.82 -4.01 -19.63
CA ASN A 226 -21.20 -4.82 -20.69
C ASN A 226 -19.68 -4.75 -20.67
N THR A 227 -19.08 -3.56 -20.58
CA THR A 227 -17.62 -3.38 -20.53
C THR A 227 -17.02 -4.03 -19.29
N VAL A 228 -17.68 -3.94 -18.15
CA VAL A 228 -17.23 -4.61 -16.92
C VAL A 228 -17.13 -6.12 -17.11
N ARG A 229 -18.11 -6.74 -17.75
CA ARG A 229 -18.10 -8.19 -18.03
C ARG A 229 -16.98 -8.63 -18.96
N GLU A 230 -16.53 -7.76 -19.84
CA GLU A 230 -15.41 -8.05 -20.72
C GLU A 230 -14.10 -8.13 -19.96
N ILE A 231 -13.89 -7.27 -18.97
CA ILE A 231 -12.63 -7.12 -18.24
C ILE A 231 -12.59 -7.84 -16.90
N ALA A 232 -13.74 -8.13 -16.31
CA ALA A 232 -13.85 -8.81 -15.03
C ALA A 232 -15.10 -9.70 -15.02
N PRO A 233 -14.96 -11.01 -15.10
CA PRO A 233 -16.10 -11.92 -15.01
C PRO A 233 -16.79 -11.74 -13.66
N VAL A 234 -18.10 -11.67 -13.69
CA VAL A 234 -18.93 -11.63 -12.49
C VAL A 234 -18.82 -12.97 -11.78
N TRP A 235 -18.57 -12.91 -10.50
CA TRP A 235 -18.54 -14.11 -9.66
C TRP A 235 -19.91 -14.81 -9.66
N LEU A 236 -19.92 -16.09 -9.88
CA LEU A 236 -21.16 -16.81 -10.13
C LEU A 236 -21.59 -17.74 -8.98
N MET A 237 -20.70 -18.08 -8.04
CA MET A 237 -21.01 -19.06 -6.99
C MET A 237 -20.25 -18.82 -5.71
N PRO A 238 -20.88 -18.92 -4.52
CA PRO A 238 -20.20 -19.01 -3.24
C PRO A 238 -19.21 -20.19 -3.22
N GLY A 239 -17.95 -19.90 -2.89
CA GLY A 239 -16.90 -20.92 -2.83
C GLY A 239 -16.18 -21.23 -4.15
N ALA A 240 -16.51 -20.56 -5.25
CA ALA A 240 -15.72 -20.64 -6.47
C ALA A 240 -14.32 -20.03 -6.22
N LYS A 241 -13.32 -20.88 -6.09
CA LYS A 241 -11.89 -20.49 -5.96
C LYS A 241 -11.27 -20.28 -7.34
N ALA A 242 -11.87 -19.44 -8.17
CA ALA A 242 -11.33 -19.21 -9.49
C ALA A 242 -10.33 -18.04 -9.43
N PRO A 243 -9.02 -18.29 -9.58
CA PRO A 243 -8.03 -17.24 -9.78
C PRO A 243 -8.43 -16.32 -10.94
N GLU A 244 -9.20 -16.85 -11.87
CA GLU A 244 -9.74 -16.18 -13.05
C GLU A 244 -10.76 -15.08 -12.71
N CYS A 245 -11.34 -15.06 -11.50
CA CYS A 245 -12.29 -14.00 -11.09
C CYS A 245 -11.69 -12.61 -11.14
N TYR A 246 -10.40 -12.50 -10.87
CA TYR A 246 -9.72 -11.20 -10.74
C TYR A 246 -9.04 -10.78 -12.04
N GLU A 247 -8.64 -11.72 -12.86
CA GLU A 247 -8.03 -11.58 -14.19
C GLU A 247 -7.34 -10.25 -14.50
N ASP A 248 -6.30 -9.92 -13.72
CA ASP A 248 -5.50 -8.71 -13.96
C ASP A 248 -4.97 -8.67 -15.40
N THR A 249 -4.54 -9.83 -15.91
CA THR A 249 -4.07 -10.02 -17.29
C THR A 249 -5.17 -9.66 -18.30
N ARG A 250 -6.43 -9.99 -18.03
CA ARG A 250 -7.54 -9.67 -18.92
C ARG A 250 -7.76 -8.17 -19.01
N LYS A 251 -7.71 -7.47 -17.86
CA LYS A 251 -7.78 -6.02 -17.81
C LYS A 251 -6.62 -5.38 -18.60
N ILE A 252 -5.39 -5.86 -18.40
CA ILE A 252 -4.21 -5.38 -19.14
C ILE A 252 -4.36 -5.64 -20.65
N ASN A 253 -4.84 -6.82 -21.03
CA ASN A 253 -5.00 -7.18 -22.43
C ASN A 253 -6.10 -6.36 -23.13
N ALA A 254 -7.13 -5.92 -22.42
CA ALA A 254 -8.14 -5.02 -22.97
C ALA A 254 -7.53 -3.70 -23.47
N PHE A 255 -6.57 -3.13 -22.72
CA PHE A 255 -5.83 -1.95 -23.20
C PHE A 255 -4.98 -2.24 -24.43
N ARG A 256 -4.40 -3.43 -24.55
CA ARG A 256 -3.54 -3.81 -25.67
C ARG A 256 -4.34 -4.13 -26.95
N ALA A 257 -5.47 -4.80 -26.79
CA ALA A 257 -6.24 -5.32 -27.93
C ALA A 257 -7.23 -4.30 -28.50
N ASP A 258 -7.96 -3.59 -27.64
CA ASP A 258 -9.16 -2.85 -28.06
C ASP A 258 -8.90 -1.38 -28.37
N CYS A 259 -7.74 -0.86 -28.03
CA CYS A 259 -7.54 0.57 -28.02
C CYS A 259 -6.67 1.12 -29.16
N ALA A 260 -6.09 0.26 -30.01
CA ALA A 260 -5.27 0.67 -31.15
C ALA A 260 -4.28 1.82 -30.84
N GLY A 261 -3.68 1.82 -29.66
CA GLY A 261 -2.79 2.88 -29.20
C GLY A 261 -3.48 4.16 -28.68
N LYS A 262 -4.81 4.17 -28.56
CA LYS A 262 -5.54 5.33 -27.99
C LYS A 262 -5.74 5.29 -26.49
N ALA A 263 -5.62 4.13 -25.84
CA ALA A 263 -5.57 4.03 -24.39
C ALA A 263 -4.20 3.56 -23.95
N GLU A 264 -3.63 4.28 -23.00
CA GLU A 264 -2.40 3.88 -22.32
C GLU A 264 -2.71 3.44 -20.89
N LEU A 265 -1.99 2.43 -20.40
CA LEU A 265 -2.02 1.98 -19.01
C LEU A 265 -0.65 2.19 -18.39
N ARG A 266 -0.58 3.00 -17.35
CA ARG A 266 0.61 3.23 -16.52
C ARG A 266 0.37 2.65 -15.14
N LEU A 267 1.12 1.62 -14.81
CA LEU A 267 1.10 0.94 -13.51
C LEU A 267 2.21 1.48 -12.60
N ASN A 268 2.00 1.43 -11.31
CA ASN A 268 2.86 2.01 -10.28
C ASN A 268 2.97 3.55 -10.37
N GLU A 269 2.01 4.23 -10.98
CA GLU A 269 1.96 5.69 -11.13
C GLU A 269 0.87 6.25 -10.21
N ARG A 270 1.28 6.74 -9.04
CA ARG A 270 0.38 7.40 -8.10
C ARG A 270 0.31 8.89 -8.39
N VAL A 271 -0.90 9.42 -8.56
CA VAL A 271 -1.10 10.88 -8.63
C VAL A 271 -0.81 11.48 -7.25
N VAL A 272 0.15 12.40 -7.19
CA VAL A 272 0.60 13.04 -5.94
C VAL A 272 0.31 14.53 -5.90
N SER A 273 0.08 15.17 -7.06
CA SER A 273 -0.36 16.57 -7.13
C SER A 273 -1.02 16.88 -8.47
N ILE A 274 -1.63 18.05 -8.55
CA ILE A 274 -2.25 18.59 -9.75
C ILE A 274 -1.66 19.96 -10.09
N GLU A 275 -1.78 20.35 -11.33
CA GLU A 275 -1.56 21.73 -11.78
C GLU A 275 -2.85 22.31 -12.32
N THR A 276 -3.13 23.56 -11.99
CA THR A 276 -4.33 24.27 -12.44
C THR A 276 -3.96 25.45 -13.31
N ASP A 277 -4.92 25.95 -14.08
CA ASP A 277 -4.76 27.15 -14.85
C ASP A 277 -4.66 28.37 -13.91
N PRO A 278 -3.60 29.20 -13.99
CA PRO A 278 -3.46 30.38 -13.13
C PRO A 278 -4.60 31.40 -13.30
N ALA A 279 -5.23 31.45 -14.49
CA ALA A 279 -6.35 32.35 -14.76
C ALA A 279 -7.72 31.75 -14.34
N GLU A 280 -7.78 30.43 -14.24
CA GLU A 280 -8.97 29.67 -13.84
C GLU A 280 -8.60 28.54 -12.88
N PRO A 281 -8.43 28.79 -11.59
CA PRO A 281 -7.92 27.80 -10.60
C PRO A 281 -8.77 26.53 -10.46
N SER A 282 -10.02 26.55 -10.91
CA SER A 282 -10.89 25.37 -10.97
C SER A 282 -10.60 24.43 -12.15
N ARG A 283 -9.80 24.87 -13.11
CA ARG A 283 -9.43 24.11 -14.30
C ARG A 283 -8.09 23.38 -14.07
N ILE A 284 -8.13 22.06 -14.02
CA ILE A 284 -6.92 21.23 -14.00
C ILE A 284 -6.30 21.23 -15.40
N THR A 285 -4.97 21.37 -15.47
CA THR A 285 -4.19 21.35 -16.71
C THR A 285 -3.25 20.15 -16.79
N ALA A 286 -2.80 19.63 -15.64
CA ALA A 286 -1.96 18.46 -15.55
C ALA A 286 -2.14 17.74 -14.20
N VAL A 287 -1.77 16.48 -14.18
CA VAL A 287 -1.50 15.74 -12.95
C VAL A 287 -0.02 15.37 -12.89
N ILE A 288 0.54 15.35 -11.71
CA ILE A 288 1.89 14.85 -11.45
C ILE A 288 1.77 13.54 -10.73
N THR A 289 2.42 12.51 -11.28
CA THR A 289 2.53 11.22 -10.63
C THR A 289 3.90 11.03 -10.01
N ARG A 290 3.96 10.12 -9.05
CA ARG A 290 5.21 9.54 -8.58
C ARG A 290 5.15 8.02 -8.75
N HIS A 291 6.16 7.47 -9.40
CA HIS A 291 6.27 6.03 -9.57
C HIS A 291 6.59 5.36 -8.24
N THR A 292 5.72 4.48 -7.77
CA THR A 292 5.73 3.93 -6.41
C THR A 292 6.96 3.10 -6.06
N VAL A 293 7.69 2.62 -7.07
CA VAL A 293 8.90 1.78 -6.89
C VAL A 293 10.19 2.58 -7.14
N THR A 294 10.18 3.51 -8.10
CA THR A 294 11.41 4.20 -8.52
C THR A 294 11.50 5.64 -8.01
N GLY A 295 10.44 6.17 -7.41
CA GLY A 295 10.37 7.54 -6.94
C GLY A 295 10.38 8.62 -8.05
N LYS A 296 10.43 8.22 -9.33
CA LYS A 296 10.42 9.16 -10.46
C LYS A 296 9.09 9.87 -10.58
N GLU A 297 9.14 11.18 -10.84
CA GLU A 297 7.94 11.97 -11.06
C GLU A 297 7.74 12.32 -12.52
N THR A 298 6.48 12.22 -12.97
CA THR A 298 6.08 12.51 -14.34
C THR A 298 4.84 13.41 -14.35
N ARG A 299 4.88 14.45 -15.18
CA ARG A 299 3.75 15.34 -15.46
C ARG A 299 3.00 14.86 -16.69
N TYR A 300 1.70 14.63 -16.55
CA TYR A 300 0.79 14.28 -17.63
C TYR A 300 -0.18 15.44 -17.87
N ARG A 301 -0.20 15.96 -19.10
CA ARG A 301 -1.11 17.04 -19.51
C ARG A 301 -2.32 16.50 -20.21
N GLY A 302 -3.49 17.09 -19.94
CA GLY A 302 -4.74 16.64 -20.55
C GLY A 302 -5.83 17.71 -20.55
N ARG A 303 -6.89 17.41 -21.29
CA ARG A 303 -8.05 18.30 -21.44
C ARG A 303 -9.14 18.01 -20.42
N LEU A 304 -9.36 16.72 -20.12
CA LEU A 304 -10.34 16.24 -19.14
C LEU A 304 -9.64 15.32 -18.14
N PHE A 305 -10.15 15.33 -16.92
CA PHE A 305 -9.63 14.52 -15.80
C PHE A 305 -10.77 13.78 -15.14
N SER A 306 -10.57 12.49 -14.89
CA SER A 306 -11.51 11.64 -14.15
C SER A 306 -10.86 11.14 -12.89
N ASP A 307 -11.46 11.46 -11.75
CA ASP A 307 -11.01 10.95 -10.46
C ASP A 307 -11.68 9.61 -10.17
N CYS A 308 -10.87 8.55 -10.17
CA CYS A 308 -11.24 7.18 -9.83
C CYS A 308 -10.30 6.62 -8.76
N THR A 309 -9.68 7.50 -7.95
CA THR A 309 -8.68 7.13 -6.95
C THR A 309 -9.26 6.40 -5.73
N GLY A 310 -10.59 6.36 -5.61
CA GLY A 310 -11.30 5.77 -4.46
C GLY A 310 -11.57 6.81 -3.37
N ASP A 311 -10.58 7.60 -3.01
CA ASP A 311 -10.68 8.62 -1.96
C ASP A 311 -10.90 10.05 -2.51
N GLY A 312 -11.07 10.22 -3.83
CA GLY A 312 -11.34 11.52 -4.45
C GLY A 312 -10.13 12.49 -4.40
N PHE A 313 -8.92 11.97 -4.46
CA PHE A 313 -7.68 12.75 -4.28
C PHE A 313 -7.56 13.91 -5.28
N VAL A 314 -7.84 13.67 -6.56
CA VAL A 314 -7.72 14.70 -7.61
C VAL A 314 -8.77 15.78 -7.41
N ALA A 315 -10.01 15.39 -7.08
CA ALA A 315 -11.10 16.30 -6.81
C ALA A 315 -10.82 17.16 -5.57
N LEU A 316 -10.33 16.55 -4.50
CA LEU A 316 -9.92 17.27 -3.28
C LEU A 316 -8.80 18.28 -3.57
N ALA A 317 -7.75 17.84 -4.30
CA ALA A 317 -6.63 18.70 -4.66
C ALA A 317 -7.06 19.88 -5.55
N ALA A 318 -8.12 19.71 -6.35
CA ALA A 318 -8.74 20.78 -7.16
C ALA A 318 -9.70 21.69 -6.37
N GLY A 319 -9.87 21.47 -5.06
CA GLY A 319 -10.77 22.26 -4.22
C GLY A 319 -12.26 21.95 -4.40
N ALA A 320 -12.59 20.76 -4.92
CA ALA A 320 -13.98 20.34 -5.03
C ALA A 320 -14.61 20.17 -3.64
N LYS A 321 -15.91 20.45 -3.55
CA LYS A 321 -16.68 20.17 -2.33
C LYS A 321 -16.86 18.67 -2.17
N TYR A 322 -16.73 18.17 -0.97
CA TYR A 322 -16.90 16.77 -0.64
C TYR A 322 -17.72 16.60 0.65
N MET A 323 -18.22 15.40 0.85
CA MET A 323 -18.90 14.99 2.07
C MET A 323 -18.21 13.73 2.60
N TYR A 324 -18.22 13.55 3.90
CA TYR A 324 -17.67 12.40 4.59
C TYR A 324 -18.65 11.92 5.67
N GLY A 325 -18.71 10.62 5.90
CA GLY A 325 -19.61 10.04 6.89
C GLY A 325 -20.99 9.70 6.30
N THR A 326 -21.96 9.56 7.19
CA THR A 326 -23.35 9.25 6.86
C THR A 326 -24.21 10.50 7.08
N GLU A 327 -24.89 10.97 6.03
CA GLU A 327 -25.77 12.13 6.10
C GLU A 327 -27.12 11.79 6.76
N GLY A 328 -27.62 12.74 7.53
CA GLY A 328 -28.94 12.66 8.14
C GLY A 328 -30.07 12.95 7.15
N ARG A 329 -31.29 12.53 7.51
CA ARG A 329 -32.50 12.73 6.70
C ARG A 329 -32.76 14.19 6.32
N ASN A 330 -32.36 15.12 7.17
CA ASN A 330 -32.50 16.55 6.97
C ASN A 330 -31.63 17.09 5.81
N VAL A 331 -30.64 16.35 5.33
CA VAL A 331 -29.72 16.81 4.27
C VAL A 331 -30.36 16.63 2.89
N PHE A 332 -30.85 15.43 2.56
CA PHE A 332 -31.43 15.11 1.25
C PHE A 332 -32.87 14.59 1.31
N GLY A 333 -33.48 14.45 2.48
CA GLY A 333 -34.86 13.98 2.63
C GLY A 333 -35.06 12.49 2.37
N GLU A 334 -34.01 11.68 2.43
CA GLU A 334 -34.08 10.26 2.13
C GLU A 334 -34.77 9.49 3.26
N SER A 335 -35.74 8.63 2.91
CA SER A 335 -36.59 7.93 3.87
C SER A 335 -35.84 6.93 4.77
N LEU A 336 -34.73 6.36 4.26
CA LEU A 336 -33.90 5.37 4.97
C LEU A 336 -32.68 6.00 5.67
N ALA A 337 -32.43 7.29 5.45
CA ALA A 337 -31.35 7.98 6.14
C ALA A 337 -31.62 8.07 7.66
N PRO A 338 -30.57 8.02 8.50
CA PRO A 338 -30.71 8.26 9.94
C PRO A 338 -31.27 9.66 10.23
N GLU A 339 -31.75 9.91 11.43
CA GLU A 339 -32.27 11.22 11.79
C GLU A 339 -31.19 12.29 11.78
N GLU A 340 -30.00 11.97 12.27
CA GLU A 340 -28.85 12.87 12.37
C GLU A 340 -27.67 12.35 11.56
N SER A 341 -26.85 13.28 11.06
CA SER A 341 -25.59 12.96 10.39
C SER A 341 -24.53 12.48 11.38
N SER A 342 -23.67 11.59 10.95
CA SER A 342 -22.52 11.10 11.73
C SER A 342 -21.27 11.02 10.86
N ASN A 343 -20.10 10.86 11.49
CA ASN A 343 -18.85 10.59 10.79
C ASN A 343 -18.64 9.08 10.51
N GLU A 344 -19.66 8.27 10.74
CA GLU A 344 -19.59 6.83 10.50
C GLU A 344 -19.60 6.53 9.02
N VAL A 345 -18.68 5.67 8.61
CA VAL A 345 -18.57 5.12 7.25
C VAL A 345 -18.54 3.59 7.33
N MET A 346 -18.56 2.90 6.19
CA MET A 346 -18.33 1.45 6.17
C MET A 346 -16.92 1.15 6.69
N GLY A 347 -16.77 0.07 7.46
CA GLY A 347 -15.48 -0.35 7.97
C GLY A 347 -14.52 -0.81 6.87
N LEU A 348 -13.25 -0.84 7.20
CA LEU A 348 -12.22 -1.50 6.41
C LEU A 348 -12.06 -2.95 6.86
N SER A 349 -11.60 -3.81 5.97
CA SER A 349 -11.26 -5.21 6.24
C SER A 349 -9.92 -5.59 5.65
N VAL A 350 -9.28 -6.61 6.24
CA VAL A 350 -8.10 -7.26 5.68
C VAL A 350 -8.47 -8.67 5.24
N LEU A 351 -8.23 -8.97 3.97
CA LEU A 351 -8.44 -10.32 3.46
C LEU A 351 -7.24 -11.20 3.81
N TRP A 352 -7.50 -12.33 4.44
CA TRP A 352 -6.48 -13.32 4.77
C TRP A 352 -7.00 -14.74 4.58
N THR A 353 -6.09 -15.66 4.35
CA THR A 353 -6.41 -17.08 4.26
C THR A 353 -5.33 -17.88 4.96
N SER A 354 -5.74 -18.96 5.63
CA SER A 354 -4.83 -19.98 6.15
C SER A 354 -4.85 -21.22 5.27
N MET A 355 -3.78 -21.99 5.35
CA MET A 355 -3.67 -23.30 4.70
C MET A 355 -3.29 -24.34 5.74
N GLU A 356 -3.81 -25.53 5.54
CA GLU A 356 -3.40 -26.70 6.31
C GLU A 356 -2.08 -27.23 5.75
N GLU A 357 -1.12 -27.48 6.64
CA GLU A 357 0.17 -28.09 6.31
C GLU A 357 0.18 -29.54 6.83
N ASP A 358 1.03 -30.38 6.24
CA ASP A 358 1.18 -31.77 6.62
C ASP A 358 2.13 -32.00 7.81
N HIS A 359 2.70 -30.92 8.33
CA HIS A 359 3.63 -30.90 9.46
C HIS A 359 3.37 -29.69 10.36
N PRO A 360 3.71 -29.75 11.67
CA PRO A 360 3.61 -28.60 12.56
C PRO A 360 4.48 -27.42 12.09
N VAL A 361 3.88 -26.25 11.98
CA VAL A 361 4.59 -24.99 11.69
C VAL A 361 4.60 -24.15 12.96
N PRO A 362 5.77 -23.96 13.60
CA PRO A 362 5.84 -23.14 14.79
C PRO A 362 5.46 -21.69 14.48
N PHE A 363 4.61 -21.11 15.30
CA PHE A 363 4.32 -19.69 15.28
C PHE A 363 5.04 -19.03 16.46
N PRO A 364 5.73 -17.90 16.25
CA PRO A 364 6.44 -17.22 17.33
C PRO A 364 5.52 -16.79 18.45
N ASP A 365 5.96 -16.89 19.70
CA ASP A 365 5.27 -16.25 20.81
C ASP A 365 5.29 -14.74 20.64
N ILE A 366 4.11 -14.12 20.78
CA ILE A 366 3.93 -12.69 20.71
C ILE A 366 3.42 -12.17 22.05
N ASP A 367 4.01 -11.08 22.54
CA ASP A 367 3.66 -10.44 23.81
C ASP A 367 2.94 -9.08 23.62
N TRP A 368 2.78 -8.67 22.36
CA TRP A 368 2.15 -7.40 21.95
C TRP A 368 0.73 -7.57 21.44
N GLY A 369 0.29 -8.79 21.17
CA GLY A 369 -1.01 -9.09 20.57
C GLY A 369 -2.18 -9.12 21.56
N ILE A 370 -3.37 -9.34 21.01
CA ILE A 370 -4.61 -9.55 21.77
C ILE A 370 -4.58 -10.94 22.39
N GLU A 371 -4.98 -11.07 23.64
CA GLU A 371 -5.20 -12.37 24.26
C GLU A 371 -6.55 -12.95 23.83
N PHE A 372 -6.50 -14.05 23.09
CA PHE A 372 -7.68 -14.80 22.68
C PHE A 372 -8.03 -15.93 23.66
N ASN A 373 -9.33 -16.18 23.79
CA ASN A 373 -9.91 -17.28 24.54
C ASN A 373 -11.15 -17.82 23.80
N GLU A 374 -11.79 -18.88 24.30
CA GLU A 374 -12.95 -19.49 23.68
C GLU A 374 -14.16 -18.58 23.46
N GLN A 375 -14.20 -17.43 24.16
CA GLN A 375 -15.34 -16.50 24.10
C GLN A 375 -15.14 -15.39 23.06
N ASN A 376 -13.89 -15.04 22.75
CA ASN A 376 -13.56 -13.93 21.84
C ASN A 376 -12.83 -14.35 20.57
N CYS A 377 -12.57 -15.67 20.37
CA CYS A 377 -11.97 -16.19 19.16
C CYS A 377 -13.03 -16.49 18.11
N TYR A 378 -12.86 -16.00 16.91
CA TYR A 378 -13.81 -16.23 15.80
C TYR A 378 -13.62 -17.58 15.11
N TYR A 379 -12.56 -18.33 15.37
CA TYR A 379 -12.24 -19.63 14.75
C TYR A 379 -12.24 -19.62 13.21
N LEU A 380 -11.79 -18.52 12.62
CA LEU A 380 -11.78 -18.34 11.18
C LEU A 380 -10.53 -18.95 10.55
N THR A 381 -10.71 -19.65 9.44
CA THR A 381 -9.61 -20.13 8.59
C THR A 381 -9.30 -19.15 7.45
N SER A 382 -10.15 -18.18 7.24
CA SER A 382 -9.99 -17.05 6.34
C SER A 382 -10.83 -15.89 6.87
N GLY A 383 -10.45 -14.67 6.56
CA GLY A 383 -11.22 -13.48 6.89
C GLY A 383 -11.50 -12.67 5.64
N ASP A 384 -12.75 -12.27 5.49
CA ASP A 384 -13.22 -11.35 4.47
C ASP A 384 -13.75 -10.08 5.15
N TRP A 385 -15.02 -10.07 5.58
CA TRP A 385 -15.66 -8.89 6.20
C TRP A 385 -15.99 -9.09 7.69
N GLU A 386 -15.66 -10.23 8.26
CA GLU A 386 -16.08 -10.60 9.63
C GLU A 386 -15.45 -9.71 10.70
N THR A 387 -14.37 -9.01 10.37
CA THR A 387 -13.60 -8.20 11.31
C THR A 387 -13.49 -6.74 10.88
N GLU A 388 -14.54 -6.19 10.28
CA GLU A 388 -14.56 -4.76 9.91
C GLU A 388 -14.28 -3.84 11.09
N THR A 389 -13.41 -2.83 10.87
CA THR A 389 -13.10 -1.78 11.86
C THR A 389 -12.79 -0.44 11.18
N GLY A 390 -12.58 0.61 11.98
CA GLY A 390 -12.26 1.93 11.45
C GLY A 390 -13.47 2.75 11.01
N GLN A 391 -14.69 2.33 11.31
CA GLN A 391 -15.93 3.01 10.90
C GLN A 391 -16.02 4.47 11.36
N TYR A 392 -15.40 4.80 12.52
CA TYR A 392 -15.41 6.12 13.12
C TYR A 392 -14.09 6.88 12.96
N ARG A 393 -13.17 6.37 12.17
CA ARG A 393 -11.88 6.98 11.87
C ARG A 393 -11.90 7.63 10.50
N ASP A 394 -11.03 8.60 10.28
CA ASP A 394 -10.74 9.09 8.94
C ASP A 394 -9.93 8.03 8.18
N GLN A 395 -10.64 7.24 7.37
CA GLN A 395 -10.02 6.11 6.66
C GLN A 395 -9.02 6.57 5.59
N ALA A 396 -9.15 7.80 5.06
CA ALA A 396 -8.19 8.35 4.12
C ALA A 396 -6.86 8.70 4.82
N GLU A 397 -6.95 9.25 6.04
CA GLU A 397 -5.79 9.66 6.82
C GLU A 397 -5.21 8.54 7.70
N GLU A 398 -6.05 7.68 8.26
CA GLU A 398 -5.67 6.71 9.28
C GLU A 398 -5.60 5.25 8.76
N ALA A 399 -5.67 5.03 7.44
CA ALA A 399 -5.67 3.68 6.86
C ALA A 399 -4.53 2.78 7.34
N GLU A 400 -3.32 3.35 7.54
CA GLU A 400 -2.17 2.60 8.03
C GLU A 400 -2.40 2.08 9.46
N TYR A 401 -3.00 2.89 10.34
CA TYR A 401 -3.31 2.48 11.71
C TYR A 401 -4.45 1.46 11.75
N ILE A 402 -5.47 1.64 10.93
CA ILE A 402 -6.59 0.68 10.84
C ILE A 402 -6.08 -0.68 10.36
N ARG A 403 -5.19 -0.71 9.37
CA ARG A 403 -4.52 -1.93 8.92
C ARG A 403 -3.70 -2.58 10.02
N ASP A 404 -3.01 -1.79 10.85
CA ASP A 404 -2.21 -2.29 11.95
C ASP A 404 -3.08 -2.99 13.00
N ASP A 405 -4.26 -2.42 13.33
CA ASP A 405 -5.24 -3.05 14.21
C ASP A 405 -5.67 -4.44 13.67
N PHE A 406 -5.88 -4.56 12.35
CA PHE A 406 -6.15 -5.86 11.73
C PHE A 406 -4.97 -6.82 11.78
N CYS A 407 -3.77 -6.33 11.52
CA CYS A 407 -2.57 -7.17 11.60
C CYS A 407 -2.40 -7.72 13.02
N GLU A 408 -2.67 -6.91 14.05
CA GLU A 408 -2.68 -7.36 15.43
C GLU A 408 -3.72 -8.47 15.63
N LEU A 409 -4.97 -8.25 15.23
CA LEU A 409 -6.06 -9.21 15.39
C LEU A 409 -5.70 -10.57 14.75
N VAL A 410 -5.40 -10.57 13.46
CA VAL A 410 -5.12 -11.79 12.69
C VAL A 410 -3.91 -12.55 13.22
N VAL A 411 -2.83 -11.83 13.58
CA VAL A 411 -1.61 -12.45 14.11
C VAL A 411 -1.84 -13.02 15.50
N SER A 412 -2.62 -12.33 16.33
CA SER A 412 -2.89 -12.75 17.72
C SER A 412 -3.83 -13.94 17.81
N GLU A 413 -4.76 -14.10 16.88
CA GLU A 413 -5.70 -15.23 16.86
C GLU A 413 -5.01 -16.56 16.54
N LYS A 414 -3.94 -16.55 15.75
CA LYS A 414 -3.25 -17.76 15.28
C LYS A 414 -2.70 -18.68 16.37
N PRO A 415 -1.98 -18.19 17.40
CA PRO A 415 -1.48 -19.04 18.48
C PRO A 415 -2.60 -19.76 19.23
N PHE A 416 -3.73 -19.08 19.42
CA PHE A 416 -4.89 -19.67 20.10
C PHE A 416 -5.50 -20.84 19.29
N PHE A 417 -5.61 -20.72 17.99
CA PHE A 417 -6.02 -21.81 17.11
C PHE A 417 -5.11 -23.03 17.20
N ALA A 418 -3.81 -22.79 17.18
CA ALA A 418 -2.84 -23.88 17.28
C ALA A 418 -2.93 -24.62 18.62
N GLN A 419 -3.21 -23.90 19.72
CA GLN A 419 -3.31 -24.46 21.06
C GLN A 419 -4.66 -25.14 21.34
N SER A 420 -5.79 -24.56 20.92
CA SER A 420 -7.13 -25.05 21.24
C SER A 420 -7.46 -26.39 20.59
N ARG A 421 -6.80 -26.76 19.50
CA ARG A 421 -6.92 -28.08 18.87
C ARG A 421 -5.97 -29.16 19.42
N MET A 422 -5.00 -28.78 20.24
CA MET A 422 -4.06 -29.75 20.87
C MET A 422 -4.71 -30.64 21.94
N GLY A 423 -5.97 -30.44 22.34
CA GLY A 423 -6.74 -31.31 23.23
C GLY A 423 -7.32 -32.57 22.59
N LYS A 424 -7.27 -32.69 21.25
CA LYS A 424 -7.43 -33.95 20.51
C LYS A 424 -6.12 -34.23 19.77
N PRO A 425 -5.68 -35.50 19.59
CA PRO A 425 -4.53 -35.77 18.74
C PRO A 425 -4.80 -35.07 17.40
N PRO A 426 -3.87 -34.27 16.94
CA PRO A 426 -4.13 -33.30 15.90
C PRO A 426 -4.43 -34.03 14.59
N ASP A 427 -5.65 -33.91 14.13
CA ASP A 427 -5.82 -33.72 12.70
C ASP A 427 -5.32 -32.30 12.46
N ARG A 428 -4.08 -32.22 12.11
CA ARG A 428 -3.15 -31.13 11.94
C ARG A 428 -3.77 -29.87 11.34
N LEU A 429 -3.76 -28.77 12.08
CA LEU A 429 -3.99 -27.43 11.55
C LEU A 429 -2.72 -26.61 11.76
N ASP A 430 -1.92 -26.54 10.74
CA ASP A 430 -0.80 -25.62 10.63
C ASP A 430 -1.25 -24.40 9.83
N LEU A 431 -1.28 -23.26 10.49
CA LEU A 431 -1.73 -22.00 9.91
C LEU A 431 -0.58 -21.36 9.16
N GLN A 432 -0.55 -21.47 7.84
CA GLN A 432 0.25 -20.57 7.01
C GLN A 432 -0.61 -19.40 6.55
N VAL A 433 -0.21 -18.21 6.90
CA VAL A 433 -0.53 -17.06 6.06
C VAL A 433 0.22 -17.31 4.75
N ARG A 434 -0.52 -17.56 3.69
CA ARG A 434 0.08 -17.92 2.41
C ARG A 434 1.15 -16.90 2.04
N ARG A 435 2.42 -17.30 2.13
CA ARG A 435 3.40 -16.81 1.17
C ARG A 435 2.92 -17.32 -0.19
N GLN A 436 2.34 -16.49 -1.02
CA GLN A 436 2.25 -16.82 -2.43
C GLN A 436 3.66 -16.77 -3.02
N ALA A 437 4.42 -17.82 -2.74
CA ALA A 437 5.65 -18.11 -3.42
C ALA A 437 5.35 -19.17 -4.48
N ARG A 438 4.76 -18.77 -5.60
CA ARG A 438 4.98 -19.46 -6.87
C ARG A 438 5.26 -18.42 -7.93
N LYS A 439 6.51 -18.40 -8.36
CA LYS A 439 7.01 -17.64 -9.48
C LYS A 439 6.21 -17.90 -10.76
N PRO A 440 5.94 -16.88 -11.52
CA PRO A 440 6.77 -16.52 -12.65
C PRO A 440 7.47 -15.16 -12.39
N PRO A 441 8.48 -14.77 -13.18
CA PRO A 441 9.52 -13.83 -12.79
C PRO A 441 9.10 -12.37 -12.66
N HIS A 442 7.81 -12.02 -12.61
CA HIS A 442 7.32 -10.65 -12.58
C HIS A 442 6.17 -10.36 -11.61
N SER A 443 5.85 -11.30 -10.71
CA SER A 443 4.75 -11.08 -9.76
C SER A 443 5.07 -11.64 -8.38
N ARG A 444 6.01 -11.03 -7.68
CA ARG A 444 6.12 -11.22 -6.23
C ARG A 444 5.27 -10.16 -5.55
N ARG A 445 4.09 -10.54 -5.11
CA ARG A 445 3.31 -9.74 -4.20
C ARG A 445 2.71 -10.63 -3.15
N LEU A 446 3.18 -10.40 -1.97
CA LEU A 446 2.59 -10.88 -0.74
C LEU A 446 1.60 -9.82 -0.28
N CYS A 447 0.45 -10.30 0.11
CA CYS A 447 -0.62 -9.63 0.82
C CYS A 447 -0.30 -8.24 1.35
N HIS A 448 -0.54 -7.23 0.55
CA HIS A 448 -0.94 -5.93 1.00
C HIS A 448 -2.47 -5.90 1.04
N ASP A 449 -3.05 -6.88 1.72
CA ASP A 449 -4.50 -7.06 1.73
C ASP A 449 -5.18 -6.16 2.78
N ALA A 450 -4.45 -5.15 3.28
CA ALA A 450 -5.01 -4.10 4.09
C ALA A 450 -5.14 -2.85 3.24
N GLU A 451 -6.07 -2.83 2.33
CA GLU A 451 -6.26 -1.66 1.50
C GLU A 451 -7.70 -1.21 1.46
N ARG A 452 -7.80 0.08 1.50
CA ARG A 452 -8.98 0.91 1.49
C ARG A 452 -10.03 0.44 0.48
N TYR A 453 -11.21 0.40 0.93
CA TYR A 453 -12.41 0.61 0.16
C TYR A 453 -12.80 2.07 0.17
#